data_67416d4f335cc5e0a81416a1e2744c1a
#
_entry.id   67416d4f335cc5e0a81416a1e2744c1a
#
_cell.length_a   1.000
_cell.length_b   1.000
_cell.length_c   1.000
_cell.angle_alpha   90.00
_cell.angle_beta   90.00
_cell.angle_gamma   90.00
#
_symmetry.space_group_name_H-M   'P 1'
#
loop_
_entity.id
_entity.type
_entity.pdbx_description
1 polymer ?
#
loop_
_entity_poly.entity_id
_entity_poly.type
_entity_poly.pdbx_seq_one_letter_code
_entity_poly.pdbx_strand_id
1 'polypeptide(L)'
;APGNDMRFYMERVEASRNFANKIWNASRFIMMNLEKAEVPSEMPKDKLTLADKWILSKVNTLATEVTDNMDRYELGIAVQKVYDFIWEEFCDWYIEMVKPRLYSETDETKGAALWTLKTVLGNALKLLHPFMPFITEELWQQMYERNAEEGESLMVSALSMDTYVDTAFVAQFE
;
A
#
# COMPACT_ATOMS: atom_id res chain seq x y z
N ALA A 1 30.25 9.80 -20.99
CA ALA A 1 30.89 8.62 -21.57
C ALA A 1 29.86 7.47 -21.71
N PRO A 2 29.84 6.72 -22.80
CA PRO A 2 28.83 5.67 -23.03
C PRO A 2 28.77 4.61 -21.93
N GLY A 3 29.91 4.31 -21.29
CA GLY A 3 29.96 3.35 -20.19
C GLY A 3 29.28 3.79 -18.90
N ASN A 4 29.26 5.10 -18.63
CA ASN A 4 28.60 5.66 -17.45
C ASN A 4 27.07 5.66 -17.62
N ASP A 5 26.58 5.95 -18.81
CA ASP A 5 25.13 5.95 -19.09
C ASP A 5 24.56 4.53 -19.00
N MET A 6 25.29 3.53 -19.51
CA MET A 6 24.88 2.14 -19.40
C MET A 6 24.89 1.64 -17.95
N ARG A 7 25.91 2.01 -17.16
CA ARG A 7 25.99 1.67 -15.74
C ARG A 7 24.82 2.27 -14.96
N PHE A 8 24.52 3.54 -15.20
CA PHE A 8 23.39 4.22 -14.56
C PHE A 8 22.05 3.57 -14.92
N TYR A 9 21.86 3.20 -16.18
CA TYR A 9 20.69 2.46 -16.65
C TYR A 9 20.55 1.11 -15.95
N MET A 10 21.63 0.35 -15.84
CA MET A 10 21.65 -0.95 -15.17
C MET A 10 21.30 -0.83 -13.68
N GLU A 11 21.83 0.18 -12.99
CA GLU A 11 21.51 0.45 -11.58
C GLU A 11 20.03 0.78 -11.39
N ARG A 12 19.42 1.54 -12.29
CA ARG A 12 17.99 1.86 -12.26
C ARG A 12 17.11 0.63 -12.48
N VAL A 13 17.45 -0.20 -13.43
CA VAL A 13 16.74 -1.46 -13.70
C VAL A 13 16.81 -2.39 -12.49
N GLU A 14 17.98 -2.51 -11.88
CA GLU A 14 18.17 -3.33 -10.69
C GLU A 14 17.36 -2.80 -9.51
N ALA A 15 17.37 -1.49 -9.27
CA ALA A 15 16.58 -0.85 -8.22
C ALA A 15 15.07 -1.08 -8.42
N SER A 16 14.58 -0.97 -9.65
CA SER A 16 13.18 -1.22 -9.99
C SER A 16 12.80 -2.68 -9.78
N ARG A 17 13.67 -3.61 -10.11
CA ARG A 17 13.48 -5.04 -9.89
C ARG A 17 13.41 -5.36 -8.39
N ASN A 18 14.32 -4.81 -7.60
CA ASN A 18 14.34 -4.98 -6.15
C ASN A 18 13.07 -4.44 -5.50
N PHE A 19 12.60 -3.29 -5.95
CA PHE A 19 11.34 -2.71 -5.47
C PHE A 19 10.15 -3.60 -5.85
N ALA A 20 10.07 -4.06 -7.10
CA ALA A 20 9.01 -4.95 -7.56
C ALA A 20 8.98 -6.25 -6.74
N ASN A 21 10.14 -6.84 -6.45
CA ASN A 21 10.23 -8.02 -5.60
C ASN A 21 9.78 -7.72 -4.17
N LYS A 22 10.12 -6.57 -3.63
CA LYS A 22 9.72 -6.16 -2.28
C LYS A 22 8.20 -6.08 -2.15
N ILE A 23 7.54 -5.37 -3.05
CA ILE A 23 6.09 -5.23 -3.02
C ILE A 23 5.37 -6.55 -3.34
N TRP A 24 5.93 -7.35 -4.24
CA TRP A 24 5.39 -8.67 -4.54
C TRP A 24 5.37 -9.57 -3.31
N ASN A 25 6.52 -9.68 -2.64
CA ASN A 25 6.65 -10.52 -1.44
C ASN A 25 5.78 -10.02 -0.28
N ALA A 26 5.72 -8.71 -0.06
CA ALA A 26 4.86 -8.10 0.95
C ALA A 26 3.38 -8.38 0.66
N SER A 27 2.96 -8.23 -0.60
CA SER A 27 1.59 -8.50 -1.02
C SER A 27 1.22 -9.98 -0.83
N ARG A 28 2.11 -10.89 -1.18
CA ARG A 28 1.91 -12.34 -0.96
C ARG A 28 1.74 -12.67 0.52
N PHE A 29 2.59 -12.10 1.36
CA PHE A 29 2.47 -12.26 2.82
C PHE A 29 1.12 -11.77 3.34
N ILE A 30 0.69 -10.59 2.91
CA ILE A 30 -0.59 -10.01 3.31
C ILE A 30 -1.74 -10.90 2.85
N MET A 31 -1.75 -11.31 1.58
CA MET A 31 -2.81 -12.16 1.02
C MET A 31 -2.93 -13.49 1.75
N MET A 32 -1.82 -14.11 2.10
CA MET A 32 -1.81 -15.35 2.88
C MET A 32 -2.46 -15.17 4.25
N ASN A 33 -2.22 -14.04 4.91
CA ASN A 33 -2.83 -13.75 6.21
C ASN A 33 -4.32 -13.40 6.08
N LEU A 34 -4.72 -12.71 5.02
CA LEU A 34 -6.13 -12.40 4.76
C LEU A 34 -6.98 -13.67 4.53
N GLU A 35 -6.38 -14.70 3.97
CA GLU A 35 -7.05 -15.98 3.72
C GLU A 35 -7.31 -16.79 5.00
N LYS A 36 -6.50 -16.62 6.03
CA LYS A 36 -6.54 -17.40 7.26
C LYS A 36 -7.56 -16.93 8.28
N ALA A 37 -8.10 -15.75 8.12
CA ALA A 37 -8.99 -15.15 9.10
C ALA A 37 -10.04 -14.28 8.41
N GLU A 38 -11.14 -14.05 9.11
CA GLU A 38 -12.19 -13.15 8.66
C GLU A 38 -11.72 -11.70 8.81
N VAL A 39 -11.81 -10.94 7.71
CA VAL A 39 -11.43 -9.53 7.67
C VAL A 39 -12.69 -8.68 7.83
N PRO A 40 -12.70 -7.71 8.76
CA PRO A 40 -13.84 -6.80 8.89
C PRO A 40 -14.13 -6.09 7.57
N SER A 41 -15.41 -5.97 7.21
CA SER A 41 -15.85 -5.25 6.01
C SER A 41 -15.76 -3.74 6.18
N GLU A 42 -15.92 -3.25 7.42
CA GLU A 42 -15.83 -1.84 7.75
C GLU A 42 -14.64 -1.58 8.68
N MET A 43 -14.20 -0.32 8.74
CA MET A 43 -13.11 0.08 9.62
C MET A 43 -13.43 -0.24 11.08
N PRO A 44 -12.64 -1.10 11.75
CA PRO A 44 -12.88 -1.46 13.15
C PRO A 44 -12.33 -0.38 14.10
N LYS A 45 -13.01 0.74 14.21
CA LYS A 45 -12.56 1.96 14.90
C LYS A 45 -12.07 1.71 16.33
N ASP A 46 -12.77 0.85 17.08
CA ASP A 46 -12.47 0.59 18.48
C ASP A 46 -11.29 -0.37 18.69
N LYS A 47 -10.84 -1.03 17.63
CA LYS A 47 -9.77 -2.04 17.67
C LYS A 47 -8.48 -1.60 16.99
N LEU A 48 -8.46 -0.43 16.36
CA LEU A 48 -7.24 0.11 15.75
C LEU A 48 -6.22 0.47 16.82
N THR A 49 -5.01 -0.04 16.66
CA THR A 49 -3.87 0.34 17.52
C THR A 49 -3.22 1.63 17.03
N LEU A 50 -2.30 2.19 17.82
CA LEU A 50 -1.52 3.36 17.40
C LEU A 50 -0.76 3.10 16.10
N ALA A 51 -0.21 1.89 15.93
CA ALA A 51 0.49 1.51 14.70
C ALA A 51 -0.44 1.55 13.49
N ASP A 52 -1.66 1.02 13.62
CA ASP A 52 -2.67 1.05 12.56
C ASP A 52 -3.02 2.47 12.17
N LYS A 53 -3.29 3.30 13.15
CA LYS A 53 -3.62 4.71 12.96
C LYS A 53 -2.49 5.48 12.31
N TRP A 54 -1.26 5.21 12.73
CA TRP A 54 -0.06 5.82 12.16
C TRP A 54 0.07 5.52 10.66
N ILE A 55 -0.01 4.26 10.24
CA ILE A 55 0.17 3.93 8.84
C ILE A 55 -1.00 4.40 7.96
N LEU A 56 -2.22 4.38 8.49
CA LEU A 56 -3.39 4.94 7.80
C LEU A 56 -3.25 6.45 7.58
N SER A 57 -2.79 7.19 8.58
CA SER A 57 -2.49 8.61 8.47
C SER A 57 -1.40 8.87 7.43
N LYS A 58 -0.35 8.05 7.42
CA LYS A 58 0.76 8.18 6.46
C LYS A 58 0.30 7.96 5.02
N VAL A 59 -0.50 6.95 4.75
CA VAL A 59 -0.99 6.71 3.38
C VAL A 59 -1.94 7.80 2.92
N ASN A 60 -2.75 8.36 3.82
CA ASN A 60 -3.63 9.49 3.49
C ASN A 60 -2.83 10.75 3.14
N THR A 61 -1.82 11.07 3.92
CA THR A 61 -0.91 12.20 3.64
C THR A 61 -0.19 11.98 2.32
N LEU A 62 0.30 10.77 2.08
CA LEU A 62 0.96 10.41 0.83
C LEU A 62 0.04 10.64 -0.37
N ALA A 63 -1.22 10.20 -0.30
CA ALA A 63 -2.18 10.37 -1.38
C ALA A 63 -2.37 11.85 -1.74
N THR A 64 -2.48 12.71 -0.75
CA THR A 64 -2.59 14.16 -0.94
C THR A 64 -1.32 14.75 -1.58
N GLU A 65 -0.15 14.40 -1.06
CA GLU A 65 1.13 14.90 -1.58
C GLU A 65 1.41 14.42 -3.00
N VAL A 66 1.13 13.15 -3.30
CA VAL A 66 1.33 12.59 -4.65
C VAL A 66 0.40 13.26 -5.65
N THR A 67 -0.87 13.45 -5.30
CA THR A 67 -1.82 14.16 -6.15
C THR A 67 -1.34 15.57 -6.46
N ASP A 68 -0.86 16.31 -5.46
CA ASP A 68 -0.31 17.65 -5.63
C ASP A 68 0.93 17.65 -6.53
N ASN A 69 1.87 16.72 -6.32
CA ASN A 69 3.05 16.58 -7.17
C ASN A 69 2.67 16.24 -8.62
N MET A 70 1.71 15.35 -8.83
CA MET A 70 1.23 14.99 -10.17
C MET A 70 0.59 16.20 -10.88
N ASP A 71 -0.21 16.99 -10.18
CA ASP A 71 -0.83 18.20 -10.70
C ASP A 71 0.20 19.25 -11.12
N ARG A 72 1.36 19.26 -10.47
CA ARG A 72 2.50 20.14 -10.81
C ARG A 72 3.47 19.53 -11.81
N TYR A 73 3.16 18.36 -12.36
CA TYR A 73 4.05 17.61 -13.26
C TYR A 73 5.39 17.22 -12.62
N GLU A 74 5.43 17.06 -11.30
CA GLU A 74 6.61 16.64 -10.55
C GLU A 74 6.62 15.11 -10.36
N LEU A 75 6.70 14.37 -11.48
CA LEU A 75 6.53 12.89 -11.50
C LEU A 75 7.64 12.17 -10.73
N GLY A 76 8.88 12.64 -10.83
CA GLY A 76 10.01 12.04 -10.12
C GLY A 76 9.87 12.15 -8.60
N ILE A 77 9.36 13.28 -8.11
CA ILE A 77 9.09 13.48 -6.68
C ILE A 77 7.94 12.57 -6.23
N ALA A 78 6.88 12.51 -7.02
CA ALA A 78 5.71 11.67 -6.73
C ALA A 78 6.11 10.19 -6.59
N VAL A 79 6.81 9.64 -7.58
CA VAL A 79 7.21 8.22 -7.57
C VAL A 79 8.16 7.91 -6.42
N GLN A 80 9.09 8.82 -6.10
CA GLN A 80 10.02 8.61 -4.99
C GLN A 80 9.29 8.55 -3.65
N LYS A 81 8.31 9.42 -3.42
CA LYS A 81 7.48 9.39 -2.21
C LYS A 81 6.72 8.08 -2.07
N VAL A 82 6.15 7.56 -3.17
CA VAL A 82 5.44 6.28 -3.17
C VAL A 82 6.40 5.13 -2.84
N TYR A 83 7.58 5.11 -3.46
CA TYR A 83 8.58 4.07 -3.20
C TYR A 83 9.06 4.07 -1.76
N ASP A 84 9.40 5.24 -1.21
CA ASP A 84 9.87 5.37 0.17
C ASP A 84 8.81 4.93 1.17
N PHE A 85 7.56 5.32 0.96
CA PHE A 85 6.45 4.89 1.81
C PHE A 85 6.29 3.37 1.81
N ILE A 86 6.23 2.75 0.63
CA ILE A 86 6.01 1.31 0.51
C ILE A 86 7.17 0.53 1.12
N TRP A 87 8.39 0.90 0.79
CA TRP A 87 9.58 0.18 1.24
C TRP A 87 9.82 0.33 2.73
N GLU A 88 9.89 1.57 3.21
CA GLU A 88 10.31 1.86 4.58
C GLU A 88 9.14 1.83 5.57
N GLU A 89 8.16 2.70 5.39
CA GLU A 89 7.11 2.87 6.39
C GLU A 89 6.16 1.67 6.42
N PHE A 90 5.76 1.17 5.27
CA PHE A 90 4.84 0.05 5.19
C PHE A 90 5.55 -1.30 5.39
N CYS A 91 6.54 -1.63 4.55
CA CYS A 91 7.18 -2.95 4.61
C CYS A 91 8.13 -3.10 5.81
N ASP A 92 9.07 -2.16 5.98
CA ASP A 92 10.10 -2.31 7.01
C ASP A 92 9.58 -2.03 8.42
N TRP A 93 8.62 -1.12 8.58
CA TRP A 93 8.08 -0.75 9.89
C TRP A 93 6.73 -1.42 10.19
N TYR A 94 5.69 -1.07 9.45
CA TYR A 94 4.34 -1.50 9.82
C TYR A 94 4.14 -3.01 9.76
N ILE A 95 4.55 -3.66 8.66
CA ILE A 95 4.40 -5.12 8.52
C ILE A 95 5.13 -5.85 9.64
N GLU A 96 6.33 -5.41 9.98
CA GLU A 96 7.09 -6.01 11.09
C GLU A 96 6.41 -5.79 12.44
N MET A 97 5.85 -4.59 12.68
CA MET A 97 5.13 -4.30 13.93
C MET A 97 3.87 -5.13 14.12
N VAL A 98 3.17 -5.50 13.04
CA VAL A 98 1.92 -6.25 13.15
C VAL A 98 2.08 -7.77 13.17
N LYS A 99 3.24 -8.29 12.80
CA LYS A 99 3.48 -9.74 12.76
C LYS A 99 3.10 -10.46 14.06
N PRO A 100 3.47 -9.99 15.26
CA PRO A 100 3.03 -10.63 16.51
C PRO A 100 1.52 -10.73 16.65
N ARG A 101 0.78 -9.71 16.21
CA ARG A 101 -0.69 -9.70 16.24
C ARG A 101 -1.27 -10.71 15.26
N LEU A 102 -0.64 -10.89 14.09
CA LEU A 102 -1.09 -11.84 13.07
C LEU A 102 -0.86 -13.28 13.50
N TYR A 103 0.20 -13.55 14.24
CA TYR A 103 0.55 -14.88 14.71
C TYR A 103 -0.19 -15.27 16.00
N SER A 104 -0.77 -14.33 16.71
CA SER A 104 -1.56 -14.59 17.90
C SER A 104 -2.94 -15.13 17.54
N GLU A 105 -3.40 -16.15 18.25
CA GLU A 105 -4.78 -16.68 18.12
C GLU A 105 -5.77 -15.96 19.03
N THR A 106 -5.27 -15.17 19.99
CA THR A 106 -6.07 -14.55 21.06
C THR A 106 -6.11 -13.03 21.01
N ASP A 107 -5.34 -12.39 20.12
CA ASP A 107 -5.30 -10.93 20.01
C ASP A 107 -6.60 -10.40 19.40
N GLU A 108 -7.33 -9.61 20.19
CA GLU A 108 -8.61 -9.04 19.78
C GLU A 108 -8.47 -7.97 18.68
N THR A 109 -7.26 -7.47 18.46
CA THR A 109 -6.96 -6.44 17.43
C THR A 109 -6.49 -7.04 16.11
N LYS A 110 -6.45 -8.36 15.98
CA LYS A 110 -6.00 -9.05 14.77
C LYS A 110 -6.83 -8.65 13.55
N GLY A 111 -8.15 -8.58 13.68
CA GLY A 111 -9.04 -8.13 12.61
C GLY A 111 -8.72 -6.71 12.14
N ALA A 112 -8.40 -5.81 13.08
CA ALA A 112 -7.99 -4.45 12.77
C ALA A 112 -6.66 -4.41 12.03
N ALA A 113 -5.70 -5.26 12.39
CA ALA A 113 -4.44 -5.38 11.67
C ALA A 113 -4.66 -5.86 10.23
N LEU A 114 -5.49 -6.86 10.03
CA LEU A 114 -5.80 -7.39 8.69
C LEU A 114 -6.53 -6.35 7.83
N TRP A 115 -7.51 -5.66 8.40
CA TRP A 115 -8.21 -4.57 7.70
C TRP A 115 -7.25 -3.47 7.27
N THR A 116 -6.35 -3.07 8.17
CA THR A 116 -5.36 -2.02 7.91
C THR A 116 -4.39 -2.44 6.82
N LEU A 117 -3.87 -3.68 6.88
CA LEU A 117 -2.98 -4.22 5.84
C LEU A 117 -3.64 -4.21 4.47
N LYS A 118 -4.88 -4.69 4.39
CA LYS A 118 -5.65 -4.71 3.13
C LYS A 118 -5.88 -3.30 2.59
N THR A 119 -6.31 -2.39 3.45
CA THR A 119 -6.62 -1.00 3.09
C THR A 119 -5.37 -0.25 2.61
N VAL A 120 -4.28 -0.34 3.35
CA VAL A 120 -3.03 0.34 3.01
C VAL A 120 -2.42 -0.24 1.73
N LEU A 121 -2.40 -1.56 1.58
CA LEU A 121 -1.92 -2.19 0.36
C LEU A 121 -2.74 -1.76 -0.85
N GLY A 122 -4.06 -1.77 -0.76
CA GLY A 122 -4.94 -1.32 -1.84
C GLY A 122 -4.65 0.12 -2.26
N ASN A 123 -4.52 1.03 -1.32
CA ASN A 123 -4.18 2.42 -1.59
C ASN A 123 -2.77 2.58 -2.16
N ALA A 124 -1.80 1.83 -1.64
CA ALA A 124 -0.43 1.84 -2.16
C ALA A 124 -0.37 1.37 -3.62
N LEU A 125 -1.13 0.33 -3.97
CA LEU A 125 -1.22 -0.15 -5.36
C LEU A 125 -1.84 0.90 -6.28
N LYS A 126 -2.86 1.61 -5.83
CA LYS A 126 -3.46 2.71 -6.59
C LYS A 126 -2.47 3.84 -6.86
N LEU A 127 -1.72 4.23 -5.83
CA LEU A 127 -0.71 5.30 -5.94
C LEU A 127 0.48 4.88 -6.82
N LEU A 128 0.84 3.61 -6.79
CA LEU A 128 1.93 3.06 -7.59
C LEU A 128 1.53 2.79 -9.05
N HIS A 129 0.26 2.58 -9.31
CA HIS A 129 -0.25 2.14 -10.62
C HIS A 129 0.22 2.99 -11.82
N PRO A 130 0.24 4.33 -11.75
CA PRO A 130 0.73 5.15 -12.87
C PRO A 130 2.19 4.89 -13.23
N PHE A 131 2.98 4.39 -12.29
CA PHE A 131 4.42 4.18 -12.45
C PHE A 131 4.80 2.72 -12.73
N MET A 132 3.99 1.77 -12.28
CA MET A 132 4.21 0.33 -12.45
C MET A 132 2.88 -0.38 -12.73
N PRO A 133 2.26 -0.14 -13.90
CA PRO A 133 0.88 -0.56 -14.16
C PRO A 133 0.69 -2.08 -14.20
N PHE A 134 1.68 -2.84 -14.68
CA PHE A 134 1.54 -4.29 -14.84
C PHE A 134 1.55 -5.03 -13.52
N ILE A 135 2.54 -4.76 -12.67
CA ILE A 135 2.64 -5.44 -11.37
C ILE A 135 1.51 -5.02 -10.43
N THR A 136 1.11 -3.76 -10.44
CA THR A 136 0.03 -3.27 -9.59
C THR A 136 -1.31 -3.88 -9.97
N GLU A 137 -1.61 -3.99 -11.27
CA GLU A 137 -2.83 -4.64 -11.75
C GLU A 137 -2.85 -6.12 -11.39
N GLU A 138 -1.73 -6.82 -11.58
CA GLU A 138 -1.61 -8.24 -11.23
C GLU A 138 -1.87 -8.48 -9.74
N LEU A 139 -1.24 -7.69 -8.88
CA LEU A 139 -1.42 -7.81 -7.43
C LEU A 139 -2.85 -7.44 -7.00
N TRP A 140 -3.43 -6.42 -7.62
CA TRP A 140 -4.81 -6.03 -7.37
C TRP A 140 -5.79 -7.14 -7.72
N GLN A 141 -5.65 -7.76 -8.90
CA GLN A 141 -6.49 -8.86 -9.32
C GLN A 141 -6.36 -10.05 -8.37
N GLN A 142 -5.15 -10.41 -7.95
CA GLN A 142 -4.95 -11.50 -7.00
C GLN A 142 -5.62 -11.22 -5.65
N MET A 143 -5.62 -9.97 -5.19
CA MET A 143 -6.22 -9.59 -3.92
C MET A 143 -7.75 -9.61 -3.96
N TYR A 144 -8.35 -9.27 -5.12
CA TYR A 144 -9.80 -9.12 -5.27
C TYR A 144 -10.47 -10.21 -6.13
N GLU A 145 -9.73 -11.04 -6.83
CA GLU A 145 -10.30 -12.12 -7.68
C GLU A 145 -11.18 -13.12 -6.95
N ARG A 146 -11.04 -13.23 -5.65
CA ARG A 146 -11.82 -14.18 -4.84
C ARG A 146 -13.21 -13.68 -4.47
N ASN A 147 -13.45 -12.39 -4.66
CA ASN A 147 -14.76 -11.77 -4.46
C ASN A 147 -15.23 -11.24 -5.82
N ALA A 148 -15.97 -12.07 -6.56
CA ALA A 148 -16.44 -11.77 -7.91
C ALA A 148 -17.29 -10.48 -8.03
N GLU A 149 -17.69 -9.87 -6.91
CA GLU A 149 -18.45 -8.64 -6.86
C GLU A 149 -17.55 -7.39 -6.80
N GLU A 150 -16.26 -7.54 -6.49
CA GLU A 150 -15.30 -6.44 -6.39
C GLU A 150 -14.29 -6.42 -7.56
N GLY A 151 -14.53 -7.16 -8.62
CA GLY A 151 -13.60 -7.38 -9.74
C GLY A 151 -13.40 -6.20 -10.68
N GLU A 152 -13.41 -4.97 -10.17
CA GLU A 152 -13.03 -3.82 -10.99
C GLU A 152 -11.52 -3.78 -11.20
N SER A 153 -11.12 -3.51 -12.44
CA SER A 153 -9.72 -3.24 -12.78
C SER A 153 -9.16 -2.11 -11.92
N LEU A 154 -7.90 -2.21 -11.47
CA LEU A 154 -7.21 -1.14 -10.77
C LEU A 154 -7.20 0.16 -11.58
N MET A 155 -7.16 0.05 -12.90
CA MET A 155 -7.21 1.21 -13.79
C MET A 155 -8.50 2.02 -13.59
N VAL A 156 -9.63 1.35 -13.35
CA VAL A 156 -10.91 2.00 -13.05
C VAL A 156 -10.94 2.47 -11.59
N SER A 157 -10.47 1.67 -10.66
CA SER A 157 -10.40 2.00 -9.23
C SER A 157 -9.49 3.18 -8.92
N ALA A 158 -8.39 3.36 -9.67
CA ALA A 158 -7.46 4.48 -9.49
C ALA A 158 -8.12 5.85 -9.70
N LEU A 159 -9.21 5.91 -10.49
CA LEU A 159 -9.97 7.13 -10.72
C LEU A 159 -10.89 7.50 -9.55
N SER A 160 -11.12 6.60 -8.60
CA SER A 160 -12.03 6.78 -7.46
C SER A 160 -11.30 6.98 -6.12
N MET A 161 -10.05 7.46 -6.14
CA MET A 161 -9.22 7.62 -4.93
C MET A 161 -9.76 8.62 -3.90
N ASP A 162 -10.68 9.49 -4.27
CA ASP A 162 -11.24 10.54 -3.41
C ASP A 162 -12.11 10.01 -2.26
N THR A 163 -12.40 8.71 -2.20
CA THR A 163 -13.36 8.14 -1.25
C THR A 163 -12.73 7.65 0.07
N TYR A 164 -11.40 7.68 0.22
CA TYR A 164 -10.72 7.11 1.39
C TYR A 164 -10.16 8.13 2.38
N VAL A 165 -10.32 9.41 2.13
CA VAL A 165 -9.93 10.43 3.10
C VAL A 165 -11.07 10.59 4.09
N ASP A 166 -11.08 9.78 5.15
CA ASP A 166 -11.89 10.09 6.32
C ASP A 166 -11.23 11.28 7.01
N THR A 167 -11.69 12.49 6.66
CA THR A 167 -11.20 13.75 7.23
C THR A 167 -11.38 13.81 8.74
N ALA A 168 -12.38 13.10 9.28
CA ALA A 168 -12.60 12.99 10.73
C ALA A 168 -11.49 12.14 11.39
N PHE A 169 -10.94 11.17 10.68
CA PHE A 169 -9.84 10.33 11.18
C PHE A 169 -8.52 11.10 11.18
N VAL A 170 -8.24 11.85 10.12
CA VAL A 170 -7.03 12.71 10.03
C VAL A 170 -7.06 13.78 11.13
N ALA A 171 -8.20 14.39 11.39
CA ALA A 171 -8.36 15.41 12.43
C ALA A 171 -8.09 14.90 13.86
N GLN A 172 -8.15 13.61 14.11
CA GLN A 172 -7.82 13.01 15.42
C GLN A 172 -6.30 12.90 15.69
N PHE A 173 -5.46 13.14 14.67
CA PHE A 173 -4.00 13.02 14.76
C PHE A 173 -3.26 14.35 14.62
N GLU A 174 -3.95 15.43 14.34
CA GLU A 174 -3.41 16.78 14.41
C GLU A 174 -3.56 17.34 15.85
#